data_ab0808c15d01f4727feb2b467aefd21f
#
_entry.id   ab0808c15d01f4727feb2b467aefd21f
#
_cell.length_a   1.000
_cell.length_b   1.000
_cell.length_c   1.000
_cell.angle_alpha   90.00
_cell.angle_beta   90.00
_cell.angle_gamma   90.00
#
_symmetry.space_group_name_H-M   'P 1'
#
loop_
_entity.id
_entity.type
_entity.pdbx_description
1 polymer ?
#
loop_
_entity_poly.entity_id
_entity_poly.type
_entity_poly.pdbx_seq_one_letter_code
_entity_poly.pdbx_strand_id
1 'polypeptide(L)'
;MQNLTRRRAVLVAPGSDERKALKALQSNADEVVLDLEDAVAPAKKAAARDLVSRLVRESDGSRAVSVRINALTTPWAADDLAACAELGPSLTSIVVPKTETHKDLQDAADAVGTVRLQALVETPRGVQNIDAISRADHLDAVIIGYADLGAALGRSRAARPEHWLAIQEAVLVAARAAGIQAIDGPFLGIADDDAFRHSASWTSALGFDGKWVIHPNQISSAAAAFTPSNADVDNARRVIDALADAEAAGNGAAQLDGQMLDEAVAVAARRVLAQVGGQ
;
A
#
# COMPACT_ATOMS: atom_id res chain seq x y z
N MET A 1 11.41 14.64 5.39
CA MET A 1 10.29 13.70 5.09
C MET A 1 10.68 12.96 3.82
N GLN A 2 10.68 11.63 3.83
CA GLN A 2 10.86 10.86 2.60
C GLN A 2 9.67 11.16 1.67
N ASN A 3 9.95 11.34 0.39
CA ASN A 3 8.92 11.57 -0.62
C ASN A 3 8.23 10.20 -0.87
N LEU A 4 7.17 9.91 -0.11
CA LEU A 4 6.47 8.64 -0.18
C LEU A 4 5.70 8.55 -1.50
N THR A 5 5.81 7.42 -2.18
CA THR A 5 5.02 7.13 -3.38
C THR A 5 3.52 7.20 -3.06
N ARG A 6 2.75 7.86 -3.92
CA ARG A 6 1.30 7.95 -3.76
C ARG A 6 0.65 6.59 -4.06
N ARG A 7 -0.18 6.07 -3.15
CA ARG A 7 -0.76 4.71 -3.21
C ARG A 7 -2.24 4.64 -2.82
N ARG A 8 -3.05 5.65 -3.14
CA ARG A 8 -4.49 5.66 -2.79
C ARG A 8 -5.25 4.49 -3.43
N ALA A 9 -4.97 4.20 -4.69
CA ALA A 9 -5.50 3.06 -5.42
C ALA A 9 -4.34 2.33 -6.10
N VAL A 10 -4.09 1.09 -5.67
CA VAL A 10 -3.02 0.23 -6.20
C VAL A 10 -3.67 -0.91 -6.98
N LEU A 11 -3.52 -0.91 -8.31
CA LEU A 11 -4.14 -1.92 -9.17
C LEU A 11 -3.22 -3.13 -9.34
N VAL A 12 -3.72 -4.30 -8.96
CA VAL A 12 -3.03 -5.58 -9.19
C VAL A 12 -3.50 -6.19 -10.50
N ALA A 13 -2.56 -6.58 -11.37
CA ALA A 13 -2.83 -7.21 -12.65
C ALA A 13 -1.96 -8.45 -12.87
N PRO A 14 -2.50 -9.55 -13.45
CA PRO A 14 -1.73 -10.77 -13.71
C PRO A 14 -0.61 -10.52 -14.70
N GLY A 15 0.63 -10.85 -14.32
CA GLY A 15 1.82 -10.73 -15.16
C GLY A 15 1.85 -11.72 -16.33
N SER A 16 0.96 -12.70 -16.35
CA SER A 16 0.84 -13.68 -17.45
C SER A 16 -0.15 -13.30 -18.56
N ASP A 17 -0.84 -12.16 -18.44
CA ASP A 17 -1.83 -11.67 -19.42
C ASP A 17 -1.40 -10.27 -19.89
N GLU A 18 -0.72 -10.23 -21.04
CA GLU A 18 -0.18 -8.98 -21.60
C GLU A 18 -1.25 -7.90 -21.78
N ARG A 19 -2.43 -8.27 -22.29
CA ARG A 19 -3.52 -7.31 -22.49
C ARG A 19 -3.99 -6.69 -21.19
N LYS A 20 -4.11 -7.49 -20.11
CA LYS A 20 -4.50 -6.98 -18.80
C LYS A 20 -3.40 -6.12 -18.16
N ALA A 21 -2.15 -6.55 -18.28
CA ALA A 21 -1.01 -5.80 -17.78
C ALA A 21 -0.88 -4.43 -18.46
N LEU A 22 -0.95 -4.37 -19.79
CA LEU A 22 -0.94 -3.11 -20.56
C LEU A 22 -2.12 -2.21 -20.18
N LYS A 23 -3.33 -2.77 -20.05
CA LYS A 23 -4.51 -1.98 -19.61
C LYS A 23 -4.33 -1.45 -18.20
N ALA A 24 -3.70 -2.19 -17.31
CA ALA A 24 -3.38 -1.72 -15.96
C ALA A 24 -2.36 -0.57 -15.98
N LEU A 25 -1.29 -0.73 -16.74
CA LEU A 25 -0.28 0.32 -16.92
C LEU A 25 -0.83 1.62 -17.53
N GLN A 26 -1.90 1.54 -18.32
CA GLN A 26 -2.60 2.70 -18.90
C GLN A 26 -3.75 3.24 -18.03
N SER A 27 -4.02 2.64 -16.88
CA SER A 27 -5.13 3.03 -15.99
C SER A 27 -4.79 4.31 -15.20
N ASN A 28 -5.75 4.83 -14.43
CA ASN A 28 -5.55 5.95 -13.50
C ASN A 28 -5.21 5.50 -12.07
N ALA A 29 -4.71 4.28 -11.88
CA ALA A 29 -4.21 3.86 -10.58
C ALA A 29 -2.96 4.65 -10.18
N ASP A 30 -2.77 4.94 -8.91
CA ASP A 30 -1.55 5.61 -8.45
C ASP A 30 -0.32 4.69 -8.61
N GLU A 31 -0.50 3.40 -8.38
CA GLU A 31 0.52 2.36 -8.60
C GLU A 31 -0.09 1.12 -9.25
N VAL A 32 0.68 0.44 -10.09
CA VAL A 32 0.32 -0.86 -10.68
C VAL A 32 1.26 -1.93 -10.16
N VAL A 33 0.70 -3.01 -9.63
CA VAL A 33 1.44 -4.22 -9.24
C VAL A 33 1.23 -5.27 -10.31
N LEU A 34 2.30 -5.64 -11.01
CA LEU A 34 2.32 -6.77 -11.93
C LEU A 34 2.61 -8.06 -11.14
N ASP A 35 1.64 -8.97 -11.15
CA ASP A 35 1.65 -10.15 -10.29
C ASP A 35 2.32 -11.35 -10.96
N LEU A 36 3.33 -11.92 -10.32
CA LEU A 36 3.97 -13.18 -10.70
C LEU A 36 3.54 -14.36 -9.80
N GLU A 37 2.73 -14.08 -8.74
CA GLU A 37 2.35 -15.09 -7.76
C GLU A 37 1.01 -15.77 -8.13
N ASP A 38 0.00 -15.63 -7.31
CA ASP A 38 -1.25 -16.41 -7.35
C ASP A 38 -2.05 -16.25 -8.64
N ALA A 39 -1.95 -15.10 -9.32
CA ALA A 39 -2.61 -14.88 -10.60
C ALA A 39 -1.91 -15.58 -11.79
N VAL A 40 -0.78 -16.28 -11.56
CA VAL A 40 0.02 -16.93 -12.60
C VAL A 40 0.15 -18.43 -12.34
N ALA A 41 -0.32 -19.25 -13.28
CA ALA A 41 -0.19 -20.70 -13.18
C ALA A 41 1.30 -21.15 -13.15
N PRO A 42 1.67 -22.23 -12.42
CA PRO A 42 3.06 -22.70 -12.30
C PRO A 42 3.81 -22.82 -13.62
N ALA A 43 3.17 -23.40 -14.63
CA ALA A 43 3.78 -23.59 -15.96
C ALA A 43 4.02 -22.29 -16.76
N LYS A 44 3.46 -21.15 -16.29
CA LYS A 44 3.59 -19.85 -16.95
C LYS A 44 4.52 -18.88 -16.21
N LYS A 45 5.08 -19.27 -15.07
CA LYS A 45 5.89 -18.38 -14.22
C LYS A 45 7.07 -17.74 -14.96
N ALA A 46 7.87 -18.54 -15.68
CA ALA A 46 9.01 -18.03 -16.45
C ALA A 46 8.55 -17.05 -17.54
N ALA A 47 7.57 -17.42 -18.35
CA ALA A 47 7.06 -16.57 -19.43
C ALA A 47 6.41 -15.27 -18.89
N ALA A 48 5.76 -15.34 -17.72
CA ALA A 48 5.20 -14.15 -17.05
C ALA A 48 6.31 -13.22 -16.57
N ARG A 49 7.40 -13.75 -16.01
CA ARG A 49 8.58 -12.97 -15.60
C ARG A 49 9.20 -12.21 -16.78
N ASP A 50 9.39 -12.90 -17.92
CA ASP A 50 9.93 -12.29 -19.14
C ASP A 50 9.02 -11.17 -19.65
N LEU A 51 7.70 -11.41 -19.67
CA LEU A 51 6.70 -10.45 -20.07
C LEU A 51 6.71 -9.21 -19.14
N VAL A 52 6.67 -9.43 -17.85
CA VAL A 52 6.71 -8.34 -16.85
C VAL A 52 7.99 -7.52 -16.97
N SER A 53 9.15 -8.18 -17.12
CA SER A 53 10.44 -7.51 -17.29
C SER A 53 10.46 -6.64 -18.55
N ARG A 54 9.89 -7.11 -19.64
CA ARG A 54 9.75 -6.31 -20.87
C ARG A 54 8.84 -5.10 -20.67
N LEU A 55 7.64 -5.31 -20.12
CA LEU A 55 6.66 -4.23 -19.90
C LEU A 55 7.18 -3.13 -18.97
N VAL A 56 7.92 -3.49 -17.93
CA VAL A 56 8.55 -2.52 -17.02
C VAL A 56 9.61 -1.70 -17.76
N ARG A 57 10.48 -2.32 -18.57
CA ARG A 57 11.49 -1.60 -19.36
C ARG A 57 10.87 -0.68 -20.43
N GLU A 58 9.73 -1.06 -20.98
CA GLU A 58 8.99 -0.27 -21.99
C GLU A 58 8.11 0.83 -21.35
N SER A 59 7.94 0.83 -20.04
CA SER A 59 7.18 1.85 -19.31
C SER A 59 7.89 3.20 -19.41
N ASP A 60 7.12 4.26 -19.59
CA ASP A 60 7.60 5.66 -19.70
C ASP A 60 8.00 6.27 -18.33
N GLY A 61 7.89 5.53 -17.24
CA GLY A 61 8.18 6.00 -15.89
C GLY A 61 7.18 7.02 -15.33
N SER A 62 6.11 7.33 -16.04
CA SER A 62 5.08 8.28 -15.59
C SER A 62 4.24 7.74 -14.42
N ARG A 63 4.32 6.46 -14.15
CA ARG A 63 3.54 5.73 -13.15
C ARG A 63 4.41 4.88 -12.26
N ALA A 64 4.03 4.75 -10.99
CA ALA A 64 4.64 3.79 -10.09
C ALA A 64 4.29 2.36 -10.54
N VAL A 65 5.31 1.55 -10.78
CA VAL A 65 5.17 0.14 -11.18
C VAL A 65 5.95 -0.72 -10.21
N SER A 66 5.27 -1.71 -9.65
CA SER A 66 5.84 -2.69 -8.72
C SER A 66 5.57 -4.12 -9.21
N VAL A 67 6.34 -5.07 -8.74
CA VAL A 67 6.17 -6.49 -9.08
C VAL A 67 5.91 -7.27 -7.80
N ARG A 68 4.82 -8.05 -7.75
CA ARG A 68 4.65 -9.06 -6.72
C ARG A 68 5.36 -10.33 -7.15
N ILE A 69 6.44 -10.66 -6.45
CA ILE A 69 7.23 -11.86 -6.68
C ILE A 69 6.52 -13.12 -6.14
N ASN A 70 6.99 -14.29 -6.46
CA ASN A 70 6.56 -15.51 -5.81
C ASN A 70 7.09 -15.56 -4.36
N ALA A 71 6.34 -16.24 -3.47
CA ALA A 71 6.76 -16.40 -2.07
C ALA A 71 8.18 -16.99 -1.98
N LEU A 72 8.99 -16.48 -1.05
CA LEU A 72 10.43 -16.81 -0.93
C LEU A 72 10.70 -18.31 -0.72
N THR A 73 9.70 -19.05 -0.24
CA THR A 73 9.78 -20.51 -0.06
C THR A 73 9.55 -21.31 -1.34
N THR A 74 9.23 -20.66 -2.45
CA THR A 74 8.94 -21.31 -3.74
C THR A 74 10.19 -21.39 -4.64
N PRO A 75 10.24 -22.35 -5.57
CA PRO A 75 11.37 -22.47 -6.48
C PRO A 75 11.51 -21.31 -7.49
N TRP A 76 10.51 -20.44 -7.61
CA TRP A 76 10.50 -19.33 -8.57
C TRP A 76 11.07 -18.02 -7.99
N ALA A 77 11.13 -17.91 -6.67
CA ALA A 77 11.47 -16.65 -6.00
C ALA A 77 12.87 -16.12 -6.37
N ALA A 78 13.87 -17.00 -6.44
CA ALA A 78 15.23 -16.60 -6.76
C ALA A 78 15.34 -15.96 -8.16
N ASP A 79 14.67 -16.55 -9.15
CA ASP A 79 14.65 -16.00 -10.51
C ASP A 79 13.85 -14.69 -10.59
N ASP A 80 12.75 -14.56 -9.79
CA ASP A 80 11.97 -13.32 -9.74
C ASP A 80 12.77 -12.19 -9.13
N LEU A 81 13.49 -12.46 -8.04
CA LEU A 81 14.39 -11.49 -7.40
C LEU A 81 15.51 -11.05 -8.35
N ALA A 82 16.14 -11.99 -9.05
CA ALA A 82 17.18 -11.67 -10.03
C ALA A 82 16.64 -10.77 -11.15
N ALA A 83 15.47 -11.09 -11.71
CA ALA A 83 14.84 -10.25 -12.73
C ALA A 83 14.49 -8.85 -12.21
N CYS A 84 13.98 -8.74 -10.96
CA CYS A 84 13.70 -7.44 -10.33
C CYS A 84 14.98 -6.64 -10.05
N ALA A 85 16.07 -7.28 -9.65
CA ALA A 85 17.38 -6.63 -9.49
C ALA A 85 17.89 -6.03 -10.81
N GLU A 86 17.74 -6.75 -11.94
CA GLU A 86 18.10 -6.23 -13.27
C GLU A 86 17.25 -5.03 -13.72
N LEU A 87 15.98 -4.97 -13.29
CA LEU A 87 15.09 -3.83 -13.56
C LEU A 87 15.48 -2.59 -12.75
N GLY A 88 16.02 -2.80 -11.55
CA GLY A 88 16.56 -1.75 -10.71
C GLY A 88 15.63 -0.54 -10.56
N PRO A 89 16.09 0.68 -10.92
CA PRO A 89 15.33 1.92 -10.73
C PRO A 89 14.11 2.06 -11.64
N SER A 90 13.90 1.16 -12.61
CA SER A 90 12.66 1.11 -13.39
C SER A 90 11.48 0.58 -12.58
N LEU A 91 11.74 -0.07 -11.44
CA LEU A 91 10.73 -0.49 -10.48
C LEU A 91 10.59 0.53 -9.35
N THR A 92 9.36 0.83 -8.96
CA THR A 92 9.07 1.56 -7.73
C THR A 92 9.41 0.70 -6.52
N SER A 93 8.97 -0.56 -6.52
CA SER A 93 9.25 -1.52 -5.45
C SER A 93 8.96 -2.95 -5.90
N ILE A 94 9.32 -3.92 -5.06
CA ILE A 94 8.79 -5.28 -5.13
C ILE A 94 7.85 -5.52 -3.96
N VAL A 95 6.81 -6.34 -4.19
CA VAL A 95 5.93 -6.84 -3.15
C VAL A 95 6.35 -8.25 -2.79
N VAL A 96 6.72 -8.46 -1.53
CA VAL A 96 7.11 -9.77 -0.97
C VAL A 96 5.87 -10.41 -0.34
N PRO A 97 5.26 -11.44 -0.97
CA PRO A 97 4.09 -12.10 -0.42
C PRO A 97 4.47 -13.02 0.74
N LYS A 98 3.47 -13.38 1.55
CA LYS A 98 3.61 -14.32 2.68
C LYS A 98 4.78 -13.96 3.60
N THR A 99 5.01 -12.65 3.78
CA THR A 99 6.04 -12.12 4.68
C THR A 99 5.67 -12.49 6.12
N GLU A 100 6.54 -13.24 6.78
CA GLU A 100 6.34 -13.71 8.15
C GLU A 100 7.37 -13.17 9.15
N THR A 101 8.54 -12.74 8.65
CA THR A 101 9.64 -12.29 9.49
C THR A 101 10.37 -11.10 8.87
N HIS A 102 11.09 -10.34 9.70
CA HIS A 102 12.05 -9.33 9.25
C HIS A 102 13.10 -9.91 8.30
N LYS A 103 13.52 -11.17 8.56
CA LYS A 103 14.52 -11.84 7.73
C LYS A 103 14.07 -12.06 6.29
N ASP A 104 12.79 -12.31 6.06
CA ASP A 104 12.26 -12.47 4.71
C ASP A 104 12.50 -11.21 3.87
N LEU A 105 12.31 -10.03 4.48
CA LEU A 105 12.56 -8.76 3.83
C LEU A 105 14.06 -8.46 3.68
N GLN A 106 14.88 -8.85 4.67
CA GLN A 106 16.32 -8.71 4.55
C GLN A 106 16.87 -9.54 3.39
N ASP A 107 16.46 -10.82 3.28
CA ASP A 107 16.87 -11.70 2.19
C ASP A 107 16.45 -11.15 0.82
N ALA A 108 15.26 -10.57 0.73
CA ALA A 108 14.79 -9.91 -0.49
C ALA A 108 15.60 -8.64 -0.81
N ALA A 109 15.87 -7.78 0.20
CA ALA A 109 16.67 -6.56 0.04
C ALA A 109 18.09 -6.88 -0.43
N ASP A 110 18.73 -7.88 0.17
CA ASP A 110 20.08 -8.31 -0.20
C ASP A 110 20.16 -8.77 -1.67
N ALA A 111 19.07 -9.36 -2.17
CA ALA A 111 18.97 -9.83 -3.56
C ALA A 111 18.70 -8.72 -4.57
N VAL A 112 17.88 -7.71 -4.21
CA VAL A 112 17.45 -6.67 -5.18
C VAL A 112 18.18 -5.33 -5.02
N GLY A 113 19.04 -5.20 -4.03
CA GLY A 113 19.86 -4.02 -3.81
C GLY A 113 19.05 -2.79 -3.40
N THR A 114 19.02 -1.76 -4.25
CA THR A 114 18.39 -0.47 -3.92
C THR A 114 16.88 -0.42 -4.19
N VAL A 115 16.29 -1.46 -4.75
CA VAL A 115 14.84 -1.51 -5.02
C VAL A 115 14.08 -1.53 -3.69
N ARG A 116 13.04 -0.71 -3.59
CA ARG A 116 12.22 -0.62 -2.37
C ARG A 116 11.32 -1.85 -2.22
N LEU A 117 10.89 -2.13 -1.00
CA LEU A 117 10.08 -3.29 -0.65
C LEU A 117 8.69 -2.87 -0.17
N GLN A 118 7.72 -3.74 -0.42
CA GLN A 118 6.43 -3.75 0.24
C GLN A 118 6.19 -5.14 0.82
N ALA A 119 5.77 -5.24 2.08
CA ALA A 119 5.48 -6.51 2.73
C ALA A 119 3.99 -6.84 2.61
N LEU A 120 3.63 -7.96 1.98
CA LEU A 120 2.26 -8.47 1.98
C LEU A 120 2.11 -9.47 3.14
N VAL A 121 1.38 -9.03 4.18
CA VAL A 121 1.13 -9.79 5.41
C VAL A 121 -0.19 -10.51 5.28
N GLU A 122 -0.13 -11.82 5.11
CA GLU A 122 -1.28 -12.66 4.76
C GLU A 122 -1.27 -14.02 5.45
N THR A 123 -0.46 -14.13 6.52
CA THR A 123 -0.43 -15.29 7.40
C THR A 123 -0.61 -14.86 8.85
N PRO A 124 -1.15 -15.73 9.72
CA PRO A 124 -1.25 -15.43 11.16
C PRO A 124 0.11 -15.11 11.80
N ARG A 125 1.19 -15.75 11.35
CA ARG A 125 2.55 -15.51 11.84
C ARG A 125 3.05 -14.13 11.42
N GLY A 126 2.80 -13.73 10.19
CA GLY A 126 3.12 -12.38 9.71
C GLY A 126 2.41 -11.29 10.52
N VAL A 127 1.12 -11.50 10.86
CA VAL A 127 0.38 -10.59 11.74
C VAL A 127 0.99 -10.53 13.14
N GLN A 128 1.38 -11.66 13.72
CA GLN A 128 2.04 -11.68 15.04
C GLN A 128 3.40 -10.96 15.05
N ASN A 129 4.11 -10.97 13.93
CA ASN A 129 5.45 -10.39 13.79
C ASN A 129 5.44 -9.00 13.15
N ILE A 130 4.27 -8.37 12.98
CA ILE A 130 4.11 -7.14 12.18
C ILE A 130 5.03 -6.00 12.65
N ASP A 131 5.25 -5.85 13.95
CA ASP A 131 6.15 -4.84 14.50
C ASP A 131 7.61 -5.05 14.04
N ALA A 132 8.11 -6.28 14.08
CA ALA A 132 9.45 -6.60 13.58
C ALA A 132 9.56 -6.47 12.06
N ILE A 133 8.55 -6.90 11.31
CA ILE A 133 8.46 -6.77 9.85
C ILE A 133 8.52 -5.29 9.45
N SER A 134 7.74 -4.44 10.11
CA SER A 134 7.64 -3.02 9.77
C SER A 134 8.95 -2.23 9.96
N ARG A 135 9.89 -2.74 10.73
CA ARG A 135 11.21 -2.13 10.97
C ARG A 135 12.29 -2.55 9.95
N ALA A 136 11.93 -3.32 8.93
CA ALA A 136 12.89 -3.75 7.92
C ALA A 136 13.40 -2.57 7.10
N ASP A 137 14.70 -2.61 6.78
CA ASP A 137 15.31 -1.63 5.90
C ASP A 137 14.71 -1.70 4.50
N HIS A 138 14.68 -0.58 3.79
CA HIS A 138 14.12 -0.45 2.44
C HIS A 138 12.61 -0.72 2.33
N LEU A 139 11.89 -0.94 3.43
CA LEU A 139 10.45 -1.15 3.43
C LEU A 139 9.69 0.19 3.29
N ASP A 140 8.80 0.28 2.30
CA ASP A 140 7.96 1.46 2.05
C ASP A 140 6.55 1.30 2.58
N ALA A 141 6.03 0.07 2.56
CA ALA A 141 4.65 -0.19 2.92
C ALA A 141 4.44 -1.61 3.44
N VAL A 142 3.41 -1.76 4.27
CA VAL A 142 2.82 -3.05 4.63
C VAL A 142 1.41 -3.14 4.06
N ILE A 143 1.04 -4.32 3.58
CA ILE A 143 -0.24 -4.60 2.91
C ILE A 143 -0.89 -5.79 3.59
N ILE A 144 -2.22 -5.78 3.75
CA ILE A 144 -2.96 -6.93 4.31
C ILE A 144 -3.47 -7.82 3.18
N GLY A 145 -3.13 -9.10 3.19
CA GLY A 145 -3.66 -10.09 2.23
C GLY A 145 -4.85 -10.85 2.80
N TYR A 146 -6.07 -10.34 2.61
CA TYR A 146 -7.29 -10.90 3.23
C TYR A 146 -7.67 -12.29 2.76
N ALA A 147 -7.31 -12.68 1.52
CA ALA A 147 -7.69 -13.98 0.99
C ALA A 147 -7.00 -15.13 1.74
N ASP A 148 -5.67 -15.11 1.76
CA ASP A 148 -4.85 -16.13 2.40
C ASP A 148 -4.97 -16.08 3.92
N LEU A 149 -4.94 -14.87 4.50
CA LEU A 149 -5.12 -14.69 5.93
C LEU A 149 -6.50 -15.18 6.40
N GLY A 150 -7.55 -14.89 5.64
CA GLY A 150 -8.91 -15.36 5.93
C GLY A 150 -9.00 -16.87 5.87
N ALA A 151 -8.39 -17.49 4.87
CA ALA A 151 -8.34 -18.95 4.76
C ALA A 151 -7.58 -19.57 5.96
N ALA A 152 -6.42 -19.02 6.33
CA ALA A 152 -5.62 -19.49 7.45
C ALA A 152 -6.32 -19.32 8.79
N LEU A 153 -7.14 -18.27 8.97
CA LEU A 153 -7.92 -18.00 10.18
C LEU A 153 -9.28 -18.73 10.21
N GLY A 154 -9.67 -19.43 9.13
CA GLY A 154 -11.00 -20.03 9.00
C GLY A 154 -12.15 -19.00 8.90
N ARG A 155 -11.86 -17.80 8.43
CA ARG A 155 -12.87 -16.76 8.29
C ARG A 155 -13.80 -17.00 7.12
N SER A 156 -15.08 -16.67 7.31
CA SER A 156 -16.06 -16.68 6.23
C SER A 156 -15.70 -15.67 5.14
N ARG A 157 -15.96 -16.02 3.88
CA ARG A 157 -15.88 -15.06 2.76
C ARG A 157 -16.85 -13.88 2.88
N ALA A 158 -17.91 -14.03 3.70
CA ALA A 158 -18.85 -12.96 4.04
C ALA A 158 -18.38 -12.09 5.23
N ALA A 159 -17.13 -12.24 5.68
CA ALA A 159 -16.56 -11.39 6.72
C ALA A 159 -16.57 -9.93 6.25
N ARG A 160 -17.20 -9.06 7.06
CA ARG A 160 -17.26 -7.63 6.80
C ARG A 160 -15.96 -6.93 7.26
N PRO A 161 -15.69 -5.70 6.80
CA PRO A 161 -14.48 -4.95 7.18
C PRO A 161 -14.26 -4.88 8.70
N GLU A 162 -15.32 -4.73 9.48
CA GLU A 162 -15.27 -4.60 10.94
C GLU A 162 -14.74 -5.86 11.65
N HIS A 163 -14.89 -7.03 11.02
CA HIS A 163 -14.33 -8.27 11.56
C HIS A 163 -12.79 -8.33 11.49
N TRP A 164 -12.18 -7.43 10.74
CA TRP A 164 -10.74 -7.34 10.56
C TRP A 164 -10.09 -6.27 11.43
N LEU A 165 -10.87 -5.47 12.18
CA LEU A 165 -10.43 -4.30 12.92
C LEU A 165 -9.15 -4.56 13.75
N ALA A 166 -9.12 -5.63 14.53
CA ALA A 166 -7.95 -5.92 15.39
C ALA A 166 -6.65 -6.14 14.58
N ILE A 167 -6.75 -6.73 13.39
CA ILE A 167 -5.60 -6.94 12.50
C ILE A 167 -5.25 -5.63 11.78
N GLN A 168 -6.25 -4.90 11.32
CA GLN A 168 -6.08 -3.60 10.67
C GLN A 168 -5.37 -2.60 11.60
N GLU A 169 -5.80 -2.51 12.86
CA GLU A 169 -5.16 -1.67 13.87
C GLU A 169 -3.72 -2.11 14.17
N ALA A 170 -3.45 -3.40 14.31
CA ALA A 170 -2.10 -3.89 14.54
C ALA A 170 -1.14 -3.49 13.41
N VAL A 171 -1.58 -3.66 12.15
CA VAL A 171 -0.80 -3.28 10.96
C VAL A 171 -0.61 -1.78 10.89
N LEU A 172 -1.68 -1.00 11.12
CA LEU A 172 -1.63 0.46 11.07
C LEU A 172 -0.67 1.02 12.13
N VAL A 173 -0.78 0.57 13.38
CA VAL A 173 0.09 1.03 14.48
C VAL A 173 1.56 0.71 14.18
N ALA A 174 1.86 -0.50 13.72
CA ALA A 174 3.22 -0.90 13.37
C ALA A 174 3.79 -0.06 12.22
N ALA A 175 3.00 0.16 11.16
CA ALA A 175 3.40 1.02 10.04
C ALA A 175 3.68 2.47 10.48
N ARG A 176 2.82 3.02 11.35
CA ARG A 176 3.01 4.39 11.86
C ARG A 176 4.23 4.52 12.76
N ALA A 177 4.50 3.52 13.60
CA ALA A 177 5.70 3.49 14.46
C ALA A 177 6.99 3.43 13.62
N ALA A 178 6.95 2.78 12.46
CA ALA A 178 8.08 2.66 11.54
C ALA A 178 8.15 3.81 10.50
N GLY A 179 7.15 4.69 10.41
CA GLY A 179 7.11 5.78 9.44
C GLY A 179 6.88 5.34 7.99
N ILE A 180 6.26 4.16 7.79
CA ILE A 180 5.93 3.60 6.47
C ILE A 180 4.42 3.63 6.21
N GLN A 181 4.02 3.33 4.97
CA GLN A 181 2.62 3.29 4.59
C GLN A 181 1.92 2.00 5.03
N ALA A 182 0.65 2.13 5.43
CA ALA A 182 -0.27 1.01 5.60
C ALA A 182 -1.26 0.99 4.44
N ILE A 183 -1.23 -0.07 3.64
CA ILE A 183 -2.10 -0.24 2.48
C ILE A 183 -3.12 -1.34 2.77
N ASP A 184 -4.38 -1.02 2.63
CA ASP A 184 -5.45 -1.99 2.80
C ASP A 184 -5.46 -3.01 1.65
N GLY A 185 -5.79 -4.25 1.96
CA GLY A 185 -5.86 -5.34 1.01
C GLY A 185 -7.05 -5.25 0.05
N PRO A 186 -7.07 -6.13 -0.97
CA PRO A 186 -8.15 -6.10 -1.96
C PRO A 186 -9.49 -6.53 -1.35
N PHE A 187 -10.56 -5.90 -1.78
CA PHE A 187 -11.89 -6.44 -1.66
C PHE A 187 -12.07 -7.55 -2.70
N LEU A 188 -12.57 -8.72 -2.28
CA LEU A 188 -12.59 -9.90 -3.15
C LEU A 188 -13.65 -9.86 -4.25
N GLY A 189 -14.61 -8.94 -4.19
CA GLY A 189 -15.52 -8.64 -5.29
C GLY A 189 -14.85 -7.77 -6.36
N ILE A 190 -15.28 -7.89 -7.63
CA ILE A 190 -14.73 -7.11 -8.74
C ILE A 190 -15.57 -5.87 -9.08
N ALA A 191 -16.77 -5.77 -8.51
CA ALA A 191 -17.67 -4.63 -8.74
C ALA A 191 -17.22 -3.41 -7.92
N ASP A 192 -17.52 -2.23 -8.43
CA ASP A 192 -17.54 -0.99 -7.66
C ASP A 192 -18.95 -0.79 -7.08
N ASP A 193 -19.27 -1.58 -6.08
CA ASP A 193 -20.57 -1.57 -5.38
C ASP A 193 -20.46 -0.94 -3.97
N ASP A 194 -21.60 -0.86 -3.29
CA ASP A 194 -21.64 -0.27 -1.95
C ASP A 194 -20.80 -1.05 -0.93
N ALA A 195 -20.63 -2.36 -1.09
CA ALA A 195 -19.80 -3.16 -0.21
C ALA A 195 -18.31 -2.82 -0.40
N PHE A 196 -17.87 -2.65 -1.65
CA PHE A 196 -16.52 -2.17 -1.95
C PHE A 196 -16.28 -0.77 -1.39
N ARG A 197 -17.19 0.18 -1.67
CA ARG A 197 -17.08 1.57 -1.21
C ARG A 197 -17.08 1.68 0.31
N HIS A 198 -17.92 0.88 0.98
CA HIS A 198 -17.89 0.77 2.44
C HIS A 198 -16.53 0.27 2.95
N SER A 199 -15.98 -0.79 2.35
CA SER A 199 -14.66 -1.30 2.70
C SER A 199 -13.56 -0.23 2.55
N ALA A 200 -13.57 0.53 1.45
CA ALA A 200 -12.58 1.59 1.22
C ALA A 200 -12.72 2.75 2.22
N SER A 201 -13.97 3.21 2.47
CA SER A 201 -14.25 4.28 3.43
C SER A 201 -13.91 3.87 4.87
N TRP A 202 -14.17 2.61 5.23
CA TRP A 202 -13.84 2.06 6.55
C TRP A 202 -12.34 2.16 6.84
N THR A 203 -11.48 1.65 5.95
CA THR A 203 -10.05 1.64 6.17
C THR A 203 -9.42 3.02 6.00
N SER A 204 -9.96 3.88 5.14
CA SER A 204 -9.60 5.30 5.10
C SER A 204 -9.88 6.01 6.42
N ALA A 205 -11.05 5.78 7.02
CA ALA A 205 -11.41 6.35 8.32
C ALA A 205 -10.55 5.83 9.47
N LEU A 206 -10.03 4.59 9.39
CA LEU A 206 -9.03 4.07 10.34
C LEU A 206 -7.67 4.77 10.19
N GLY A 207 -7.37 5.34 9.03
CA GLY A 207 -6.12 6.05 8.77
C GLY A 207 -5.15 5.32 7.82
N PHE A 208 -5.57 4.31 7.09
CA PHE A 208 -4.75 3.71 6.03
C PHE A 208 -4.44 4.73 4.93
N ASP A 209 -3.38 4.48 4.16
CA ASP A 209 -2.90 5.38 3.12
C ASP A 209 -3.50 5.08 1.74
N GLY A 210 -4.06 3.89 1.56
CA GLY A 210 -4.66 3.44 0.31
C GLY A 210 -5.14 2.00 0.36
N LYS A 211 -5.52 1.50 -0.81
CA LYS A 211 -6.14 0.18 -0.96
C LYS A 211 -5.69 -0.51 -2.25
N TRP A 212 -5.44 -1.82 -2.16
CA TRP A 212 -5.32 -2.67 -3.34
C TRP A 212 -6.69 -2.84 -4.00
N VAL A 213 -6.71 -2.77 -5.32
CA VAL A 213 -7.87 -3.03 -6.16
C VAL A 213 -7.51 -4.09 -7.21
N ILE A 214 -8.46 -4.97 -7.54
CA ILE A 214 -8.26 -6.09 -8.45
C ILE A 214 -9.03 -5.93 -9.77
N HIS A 215 -9.73 -4.79 -9.92
CA HIS A 215 -10.43 -4.46 -11.16
C HIS A 215 -10.37 -2.95 -11.43
N PRO A 216 -10.16 -2.53 -12.70
CA PRO A 216 -10.06 -1.10 -13.04
C PRO A 216 -11.26 -0.24 -12.62
N ASN A 217 -12.47 -0.79 -12.57
CA ASN A 217 -13.67 -0.07 -12.13
C ASN A 217 -13.59 0.41 -10.68
N GLN A 218 -12.75 -0.22 -9.85
CA GLN A 218 -12.59 0.13 -8.43
C GLN A 218 -11.64 1.30 -8.19
N ILE A 219 -10.83 1.68 -9.18
CA ILE A 219 -9.76 2.67 -9.03
C ILE A 219 -10.32 4.02 -8.57
N SER A 220 -11.35 4.51 -9.24
CA SER A 220 -11.92 5.85 -8.94
C SER A 220 -12.45 5.95 -7.52
N SER A 221 -13.22 4.95 -7.08
CA SER A 221 -13.81 4.93 -5.75
C SER A 221 -12.77 4.73 -4.65
N ALA A 222 -11.74 3.89 -4.88
CA ALA A 222 -10.62 3.76 -3.98
C ALA A 222 -9.85 5.09 -3.87
N ALA A 223 -9.43 5.66 -4.99
CA ALA A 223 -8.69 6.93 -4.99
C ALA A 223 -9.49 8.06 -4.29
N ALA A 224 -10.80 8.13 -4.50
CA ALA A 224 -11.66 9.11 -3.84
C ALA A 224 -11.71 8.91 -2.32
N ALA A 225 -11.84 7.65 -1.85
CA ALA A 225 -11.91 7.34 -0.42
C ALA A 225 -10.64 7.74 0.35
N PHE A 226 -9.47 7.66 -0.30
CA PHE A 226 -8.17 8.00 0.29
C PHE A 226 -7.63 9.38 -0.14
N THR A 227 -8.50 10.23 -0.68
CA THR A 227 -8.17 11.65 -0.98
C THR A 227 -8.89 12.54 0.02
N PRO A 228 -8.17 13.38 0.79
CA PRO A 228 -8.81 14.37 1.65
C PRO A 228 -9.75 15.28 0.86
N SER A 229 -10.90 15.60 1.42
CA SER A 229 -11.81 16.57 0.84
C SER A 229 -11.20 17.98 0.85
N ASN A 230 -11.69 18.89 0.00
CA ASN A 230 -11.29 20.29 0.07
C ASN A 230 -11.55 20.89 1.46
N ALA A 231 -12.64 20.51 2.10
CA ALA A 231 -12.96 20.95 3.46
C ALA A 231 -11.93 20.47 4.50
N ASP A 232 -11.45 19.22 4.39
CA ASP A 232 -10.39 18.68 5.26
C ASP A 232 -9.08 19.44 5.04
N VAL A 233 -8.74 19.72 3.78
CA VAL A 233 -7.53 20.49 3.42
C VAL A 233 -7.59 21.92 3.94
N ASP A 234 -8.71 22.60 3.76
CA ASP A 234 -8.90 23.98 4.22
C ASP A 234 -8.90 24.03 5.75
N ASN A 235 -9.53 23.06 6.42
CA ASN A 235 -9.47 22.97 7.87
C ASN A 235 -8.05 22.69 8.37
N ALA A 236 -7.31 21.80 7.70
CA ALA A 236 -5.91 21.51 8.06
C ALA A 236 -5.02 22.76 7.93
N ARG A 237 -5.21 23.59 6.89
CA ARG A 237 -4.50 24.89 6.76
C ARG A 237 -4.84 25.84 7.92
N ARG A 238 -6.13 26.00 8.23
CA ARG A 238 -6.59 26.86 9.34
C ARG A 238 -5.99 26.43 10.69
N VAL A 239 -5.89 25.10 10.93
CA VAL A 239 -5.25 24.55 12.14
C VAL A 239 -3.77 24.93 12.20
N ILE A 240 -3.02 24.77 11.11
CA ILE A 240 -1.60 25.11 11.07
C ILE A 240 -1.39 26.61 11.25
N ASP A 241 -2.18 27.45 10.61
CA ASP A 241 -2.10 28.91 10.71
C ASP A 241 -2.39 29.37 12.14
N ALA A 242 -3.46 28.86 12.78
CA ALA A 242 -3.83 29.20 14.15
C ALA A 242 -2.75 28.81 15.19
N LEU A 243 -2.09 27.67 14.98
CA LEU A 243 -0.99 27.24 15.85
C LEU A 243 0.26 28.10 15.64
N ALA A 244 0.58 28.49 14.40
CA ALA A 244 1.69 29.39 14.11
C ALA A 244 1.48 30.78 14.75
N ASP A 245 0.25 31.32 14.67
CA ASP A 245 -0.10 32.58 15.32
C ASP A 245 0.02 32.52 16.86
N ALA A 246 -0.41 31.41 17.45
CA ALA A 246 -0.28 31.20 18.90
C ALA A 246 1.19 31.08 19.32
N GLU A 247 2.01 30.37 18.58
CA GLU A 247 3.46 30.26 18.83
C GLU A 247 4.14 31.65 18.73
N ALA A 248 3.81 32.44 17.71
CA ALA A 248 4.31 33.81 17.57
C ALA A 248 3.90 34.73 18.75
N ALA A 249 2.75 34.46 19.37
CA ALA A 249 2.28 35.14 20.55
C ALA A 249 2.83 34.57 21.90
N GLY A 250 3.72 33.55 21.83
CA GLY A 250 4.32 32.89 22.98
C GLY A 250 3.42 31.88 23.69
N ASN A 251 2.36 31.40 23.03
CA ASN A 251 1.42 30.41 23.54
C ASN A 251 1.72 29.02 22.94
N GLY A 252 1.68 27.97 23.77
CA GLY A 252 1.88 26.57 23.32
C GLY A 252 0.62 25.88 22.78
N ALA A 253 -0.54 26.56 22.82
CA ALA A 253 -1.82 26.04 22.32
C ALA A 253 -2.65 27.16 21.71
N ALA A 254 -3.53 26.82 20.79
CA ALA A 254 -4.47 27.73 20.14
C ALA A 254 -5.92 27.27 20.36
N GLN A 255 -6.87 28.11 19.96
CA GLN A 255 -8.28 27.74 19.87
C GLN A 255 -8.80 28.06 18.48
N LEU A 256 -9.50 27.09 17.86
CA LEU A 256 -10.18 27.28 16.59
C LEU A 256 -11.57 26.62 16.68
N ASP A 257 -12.62 27.37 16.29
CA ASP A 257 -14.01 26.90 16.28
C ASP A 257 -14.46 26.25 17.61
N GLY A 258 -13.97 26.77 18.75
CA GLY A 258 -14.29 26.24 20.08
C GLY A 258 -13.51 25.00 20.50
N GLN A 259 -12.58 24.53 19.69
CA GLN A 259 -11.70 23.38 19.99
C GLN A 259 -10.29 23.87 20.38
N MET A 260 -9.68 23.21 21.36
CA MET A 260 -8.29 23.44 21.69
C MET A 260 -7.39 22.72 20.66
N LEU A 261 -6.40 23.44 20.17
CA LEU A 261 -5.39 22.94 19.24
C LEU A 261 -4.04 22.83 19.95
N ASP A 262 -3.39 21.73 19.77
CA ASP A 262 -2.04 21.45 20.23
C ASP A 262 -1.21 20.76 19.14
N GLU A 263 0.01 20.31 19.46
CA GLU A 263 0.87 19.63 18.50
C GLU A 263 0.27 18.33 17.96
N ALA A 264 -0.57 17.61 18.73
CA ALA A 264 -1.22 16.39 18.23
C ALA A 264 -2.17 16.69 17.07
N VAL A 265 -2.91 17.82 17.17
CA VAL A 265 -3.80 18.28 16.10
C VAL A 265 -2.98 18.78 14.90
N ALA A 266 -1.83 19.44 15.14
CA ALA A 266 -0.92 19.86 14.07
C ALA A 266 -0.37 18.68 13.28
N VAL A 267 0.01 17.60 13.94
CA VAL A 267 0.50 16.37 13.28
C VAL A 267 -0.57 15.80 12.34
N ALA A 268 -1.83 15.72 12.77
CA ALA A 268 -2.94 15.28 11.94
C ALA A 268 -3.16 16.22 10.72
N ALA A 269 -3.15 17.53 10.94
CA ALA A 269 -3.30 18.52 9.87
C ALA A 269 -2.17 18.45 8.83
N ARG A 270 -0.91 18.36 9.28
CA ARG A 270 0.25 18.19 8.39
C ARG A 270 0.14 16.93 7.54
N ARG A 271 -0.42 15.82 8.09
CA ARG A 271 -0.65 14.59 7.37
C ARG A 271 -1.66 14.78 6.23
N VAL A 272 -2.79 15.44 6.50
CA VAL A 272 -3.78 15.80 5.47
C VAL A 272 -3.12 16.62 4.36
N LEU A 273 -2.34 17.64 4.71
CA LEU A 273 -1.66 18.49 3.72
C LEU A 273 -0.61 17.72 2.91
N ALA A 274 0.11 16.79 3.52
CA ALA A 274 1.09 15.95 2.82
C ALA A 274 0.46 15.05 1.76
N GLN A 275 -0.79 14.61 1.97
CA GLN A 275 -1.53 13.79 0.99
C GLN A 275 -1.92 14.55 -0.29
N VAL A 276 -1.99 15.88 -0.24
CA VAL A 276 -2.33 16.74 -1.41
C VAL A 276 -1.13 17.49 -1.99
N GLY A 277 -0.03 17.62 -1.24
CA GLY A 277 1.18 18.34 -1.67
C GLY A 277 2.11 17.54 -2.60
N GLY A 278 1.81 16.30 -2.91
CA GLY A 278 2.56 15.43 -3.81
C GLY A 278 2.06 15.46 -5.26
N GLN A 279 1.55 16.63 -5.73
CA GLN A 279 1.16 16.84 -7.14
C GLN A 279 2.31 17.44 -7.93
#